data_1bbf04db2a920e4ec42883e1a8b403da
#
_entry.id   1bbf04db2a920e4ec42883e1a8b403da
#
_cell.length_a   1.000
_cell.length_b   1.000
_cell.length_c   1.000
_cell.angle_alpha   90.00
_cell.angle_beta   90.00
_cell.angle_gamma   90.00
#
_symmetry.space_group_name_H-M   'P 1'
#
loop_
_entity.id
_entity.type
_entity.pdbx_description
1 polymer ?
#
loop_
_entity_poly.entity_id
_entity_poly.type
_entity_poly.pdbx_seq_one_letter_code
_entity_poly.pdbx_strand_id
1 'polypeptide(L)'
;MADEVTRVQKFDEEFEKNDKKWMKDLARHRRFVVYRIIIIVAAIAGALFFIYNNYKNMVYTDYSILNTIQYEDSSGARFKRFNGNVLKYSRDGATAFNMDNQMLFNQTYEMQNPMVDICGDYVALGDYKGTKIYILNSEGLQGQIDTTLPVQRF
;
A
#
# COMPACT_ATOMS: atom_id res chain seq x y z
N MET A 1 -72.92 26.37 -42.46
CA MET A 1 -72.55 26.52 -41.03
C MET A 1 -72.29 25.17 -40.33
N ALA A 2 -73.12 24.14 -40.45
CA ALA A 2 -72.87 22.84 -39.77
C ALA A 2 -71.61 22.12 -40.27
N ASP A 3 -71.29 22.20 -41.53
CA ASP A 3 -70.19 21.47 -42.17
C ASP A 3 -68.81 22.06 -41.83
N GLU A 4 -68.73 23.36 -41.52
CA GLU A 4 -67.55 24.07 -41.17
C GLU A 4 -67.13 23.79 -39.68
N VAL A 5 -68.14 23.69 -38.81
CA VAL A 5 -67.95 23.32 -37.40
C VAL A 5 -67.41 21.89 -37.26
N THR A 6 -67.89 21.00 -38.08
CA THR A 6 -67.44 19.59 -38.08
C THR A 6 -66.00 19.43 -38.61
N ARG A 7 -65.57 20.30 -39.55
CA ARG A 7 -64.20 20.33 -40.06
C ARG A 7 -63.23 20.83 -39.01
N VAL A 8 -63.61 21.88 -38.31
CA VAL A 8 -62.73 22.43 -37.22
C VAL A 8 -62.60 21.43 -36.11
N GLN A 9 -63.68 20.79 -35.65
CA GLN A 9 -63.61 19.78 -34.62
C GLN A 9 -62.74 18.56 -35.03
N LYS A 10 -62.80 18.14 -36.26
CA LYS A 10 -61.94 17.03 -36.75
C LYS A 10 -60.47 17.40 -36.83
N PHE A 11 -60.20 18.67 -37.18
CA PHE A 11 -58.81 19.19 -37.19
C PHE A 11 -58.23 19.28 -35.78
N ASP A 12 -59.01 19.78 -34.81
CA ASP A 12 -58.61 19.88 -33.41
C ASP A 12 -58.37 18.47 -32.79
N GLU A 13 -59.20 17.47 -33.10
CA GLU A 13 -59.00 16.10 -32.65
C GLU A 13 -57.73 15.45 -33.25
N GLU A 14 -57.45 15.71 -34.52
CA GLU A 14 -56.23 15.21 -35.18
C GLU A 14 -54.96 15.87 -34.60
N PHE A 15 -55.07 17.17 -34.33
CA PHE A 15 -53.95 17.95 -33.73
C PHE A 15 -53.64 17.45 -32.31
N GLU A 16 -54.65 17.29 -31.49
CA GLU A 16 -54.54 16.78 -30.13
C GLU A 16 -53.98 15.33 -30.08
N LYS A 17 -54.39 14.50 -31.03
CA LYS A 17 -53.92 13.12 -31.17
C LYS A 17 -52.45 13.06 -31.61
N ASN A 18 -52.04 13.97 -32.45
CA ASN A 18 -50.69 14.05 -32.95
C ASN A 18 -49.75 14.56 -31.83
N ASP A 19 -50.14 15.59 -31.07
CA ASP A 19 -49.40 16.08 -29.91
C ASP A 19 -49.25 15.05 -28.82
N LYS A 20 -50.26 14.30 -28.50
CA LYS A 20 -50.20 13.19 -27.53
C LYS A 20 -49.23 12.08 -28.01
N LYS A 21 -49.14 11.84 -29.31
CA LYS A 21 -48.21 10.89 -29.90
C LYS A 21 -46.76 11.38 -29.80
N TRP A 22 -46.50 12.65 -30.16
CA TRP A 22 -45.19 13.29 -30.04
C TRP A 22 -44.70 13.27 -28.61
N MET A 23 -45.56 13.59 -27.65
CA MET A 23 -45.19 13.58 -26.23
C MET A 23 -44.80 12.18 -25.72
N LYS A 24 -45.50 11.14 -26.20
CA LYS A 24 -45.20 9.74 -25.88
C LYS A 24 -43.85 9.29 -26.48
N ASP A 25 -43.56 9.69 -27.70
CA ASP A 25 -42.35 9.32 -28.39
C ASP A 25 -41.11 10.05 -27.78
N LEU A 26 -41.26 11.34 -27.41
CA LEU A 26 -40.27 12.10 -26.65
C LEU A 26 -40.01 11.46 -25.28
N ALA A 27 -41.04 11.07 -24.55
CA ALA A 27 -40.92 10.42 -23.26
C ALA A 27 -40.21 9.04 -23.36
N ARG A 28 -40.49 8.30 -24.44
CA ARG A 28 -39.85 7.01 -24.72
C ARG A 28 -38.34 7.22 -25.02
N HIS A 29 -38.03 8.16 -25.91
CA HIS A 29 -36.63 8.48 -26.27
C HIS A 29 -35.83 8.95 -25.06
N ARG A 30 -36.39 9.82 -24.23
CA ARG A 30 -35.78 10.28 -22.98
C ARG A 30 -35.46 9.14 -22.03
N ARG A 31 -36.36 8.16 -21.88
CA ARG A 31 -36.13 6.95 -21.06
C ARG A 31 -34.97 6.11 -21.61
N PHE A 32 -34.91 5.90 -22.91
CA PHE A 32 -33.84 5.15 -23.54
C PHE A 32 -32.47 5.84 -23.35
N VAL A 33 -32.41 7.16 -23.48
CA VAL A 33 -31.19 7.92 -23.23
C VAL A 33 -30.75 7.80 -21.76
N VAL A 34 -31.68 7.91 -20.81
CA VAL A 34 -31.39 7.75 -19.37
C VAL A 34 -30.89 6.35 -19.07
N TYR A 35 -31.55 5.30 -19.57
CA TYR A 35 -31.06 3.92 -19.38
C TYR A 35 -29.69 3.70 -19.98
N ARG A 36 -29.41 4.27 -21.15
CA ARG A 36 -28.10 4.17 -21.79
C ARG A 36 -27.00 4.82 -20.94
N ILE A 37 -27.27 5.97 -20.35
CA ILE A 37 -26.34 6.67 -19.44
C ILE A 37 -26.11 5.82 -18.17
N ILE A 38 -27.18 5.29 -17.58
CA ILE A 38 -27.08 4.44 -16.39
C ILE A 38 -26.20 3.21 -16.66
N ILE A 39 -26.38 2.55 -17.81
CA ILE A 39 -25.56 1.37 -18.18
C ILE A 39 -24.09 1.76 -18.34
N ILE A 40 -23.81 2.89 -18.98
CA ILE A 40 -22.41 3.37 -19.15
C ILE A 40 -21.78 3.66 -17.79
N VAL A 41 -22.49 4.36 -16.90
CA VAL A 41 -21.98 4.67 -15.55
C VAL A 41 -21.74 3.39 -14.74
N ALA A 42 -22.67 2.42 -14.81
CA ALA A 42 -22.51 1.14 -14.15
C ALA A 42 -21.31 0.34 -14.69
N ALA A 43 -21.08 0.37 -16.00
CA ALA A 43 -19.93 -0.28 -16.62
C ALA A 43 -18.59 0.36 -16.18
N ILE A 44 -18.54 1.69 -16.11
CA ILE A 44 -17.36 2.41 -15.63
C ILE A 44 -17.09 2.11 -14.15
N ALA A 45 -18.13 2.12 -13.31
CA ALA A 45 -18.02 1.79 -11.89
C ALA A 45 -17.53 0.34 -11.68
N GLY A 46 -18.05 -0.61 -12.46
CA GLY A 46 -17.63 -2.01 -12.45
C GLY A 46 -16.17 -2.17 -12.87
N ALA A 47 -15.74 -1.47 -13.91
CA ALA A 47 -14.35 -1.49 -14.36
C ALA A 47 -13.39 -0.91 -13.30
N LEU A 48 -13.74 0.21 -12.69
CA LEU A 48 -12.95 0.82 -11.60
C LEU A 48 -12.88 -0.09 -10.37
N PHE A 49 -13.99 -0.73 -10.00
CA PHE A 49 -14.02 -1.69 -8.92
C PHE A 49 -13.14 -2.92 -9.20
N PHE A 50 -13.17 -3.43 -10.44
CA PHE A 50 -12.33 -4.55 -10.85
C PHE A 50 -10.85 -4.19 -10.81
N ILE A 51 -10.47 -3.00 -11.33
CA ILE A 51 -9.09 -2.50 -11.30
C ILE A 51 -8.64 -2.32 -9.85
N TYR A 52 -9.46 -1.72 -9.00
CA TYR A 52 -9.14 -1.52 -7.58
C TYR A 52 -8.92 -2.85 -6.84
N ASN A 53 -9.82 -3.80 -7.04
CA ASN A 53 -9.72 -5.13 -6.41
C ASN A 53 -8.50 -5.91 -6.90
N ASN A 54 -8.19 -5.83 -8.20
CA ASN A 54 -7.02 -6.46 -8.77
C ASN A 54 -5.72 -5.81 -8.26
N TYR A 55 -5.69 -4.48 -8.16
CA TYR A 55 -4.56 -3.74 -7.60
C TYR A 55 -4.31 -4.07 -6.13
N LYS A 56 -5.38 -4.14 -5.32
CA LYS A 56 -5.29 -4.52 -3.90
C LYS A 56 -4.77 -5.95 -3.69
N ASN A 57 -5.09 -6.85 -4.61
CA ASN A 57 -4.72 -8.27 -4.55
C ASN A 57 -3.43 -8.59 -5.33
N MET A 58 -2.72 -7.58 -5.85
CA MET A 58 -1.40 -7.80 -6.43
C MET A 58 -0.44 -8.25 -5.32
N VAL A 59 -0.27 -9.55 -5.22
CA VAL A 59 0.86 -10.15 -4.50
C VAL A 59 2.07 -9.92 -5.39
N TYR A 60 3.02 -9.11 -4.93
CA TYR A 60 4.32 -8.95 -5.59
C TYR A 60 5.06 -10.29 -5.52
N THR A 61 4.83 -11.16 -6.47
CA THR A 61 5.52 -12.45 -6.60
C THR A 61 6.79 -12.34 -7.45
N ASP A 62 6.94 -11.22 -8.14
CA ASP A 62 8.07 -11.01 -9.02
C ASP A 62 9.12 -10.16 -8.27
N TYR A 63 10.18 -10.80 -7.82
CA TYR A 63 11.35 -10.15 -7.25
C TYR A 63 12.57 -10.50 -8.12
N SER A 64 13.37 -9.50 -8.43
CA SER A 64 14.67 -9.72 -9.02
C SER A 64 15.73 -9.67 -7.91
N ILE A 65 16.58 -10.69 -7.84
CA ILE A 65 17.74 -10.67 -6.93
C ILE A 65 18.76 -9.73 -7.55
N LEU A 66 18.87 -8.52 -6.99
CA LEU A 66 19.81 -7.50 -7.47
C LEU A 66 21.23 -7.83 -7.06
N ASN A 67 21.43 -8.43 -5.90
CA ASN A 67 22.74 -8.81 -5.39
C ASN A 67 22.63 -9.97 -4.40
N THR A 68 23.59 -10.85 -4.41
CA THR A 68 23.73 -11.94 -3.42
C THR A 68 25.08 -11.79 -2.71
N ILE A 69 25.01 -11.65 -1.41
CA ILE A 69 26.21 -11.49 -0.57
C ILE A 69 26.45 -12.82 0.12
N GLN A 70 27.57 -13.43 -0.17
CA GLN A 70 28.04 -14.60 0.58
C GLN A 70 28.79 -14.12 1.82
N TYR A 71 28.28 -14.45 2.99
CA TYR A 71 29.00 -14.25 4.24
C TYR A 71 29.53 -15.58 4.73
N GLU A 72 30.76 -15.57 5.22
CA GLU A 72 31.26 -16.67 6.03
C GLU A 72 30.36 -16.80 7.27
N ASP A 73 29.95 -18.01 7.51
CA ASP A 73 28.88 -18.38 8.41
C ASP A 73 29.27 -18.12 9.87
N SER A 74 28.86 -16.98 10.42
CA SER A 74 28.78 -16.85 11.87
C SER A 74 27.50 -17.56 12.32
N SER A 75 27.63 -18.75 12.87
CA SER A 75 26.51 -19.54 13.36
C SER A 75 25.62 -18.71 14.29
N GLY A 76 24.34 -18.53 13.92
CA GLY A 76 23.37 -17.79 14.70
C GLY A 76 23.27 -16.30 14.35
N ALA A 77 23.77 -15.84 13.21
CA ALA A 77 23.55 -14.49 12.74
C ALA A 77 22.06 -14.22 12.46
N ARG A 78 21.58 -13.08 12.87
CA ARG A 78 20.22 -12.57 12.63
C ARG A 78 20.29 -11.28 11.84
N PHE A 79 19.22 -10.98 11.11
CA PHE A 79 19.11 -9.81 10.26
C PHE A 79 17.88 -8.98 10.64
N LYS A 80 18.04 -7.66 10.63
CA LYS A 80 16.97 -6.69 10.79
C LYS A 80 17.12 -5.57 9.78
N ARG A 81 16.01 -5.01 9.31
CA ARG A 81 16.03 -3.80 8.48
C ARG A 81 16.30 -2.60 9.39
N PHE A 82 17.23 -1.74 9.00
CA PHE A 82 17.65 -0.56 9.75
C PHE A 82 17.79 0.61 8.78
N ASN A 83 16.95 1.64 8.89
CA ASN A 83 16.97 2.86 8.08
C ASN A 83 17.23 2.61 6.57
N GLY A 84 16.47 1.71 5.97
CA GLY A 84 16.64 1.31 4.57
C GLY A 84 17.84 0.37 4.28
N ASN A 85 18.68 0.11 5.27
CA ASN A 85 19.86 -0.74 5.22
C ASN A 85 19.61 -2.09 5.88
N VAL A 86 20.60 -2.98 5.87
CA VAL A 86 20.53 -4.30 6.50
C VAL A 86 21.50 -4.33 7.69
N LEU A 87 20.98 -4.61 8.87
CA LEU A 87 21.74 -4.89 10.08
C LEU A 87 21.87 -6.41 10.25
N LYS A 88 23.08 -6.93 10.22
CA LYS A 88 23.45 -8.29 10.63
C LYS A 88 23.98 -8.21 12.06
N TYR A 89 23.49 -9.06 12.95
CA TYR A 89 23.98 -9.15 14.32
C TYR A 89 24.07 -10.60 14.78
N SER A 90 25.06 -10.87 15.60
CA SER A 90 25.36 -12.19 16.14
C SER A 90 25.79 -12.05 17.60
N ARG A 91 26.32 -13.11 18.20
CA ARG A 91 26.93 -13.07 19.54
C ARG A 91 28.22 -12.24 19.59
N ASP A 92 28.92 -12.18 18.47
CA ASP A 92 30.29 -11.62 18.38
C ASP A 92 30.31 -10.21 17.85
N GLY A 93 29.21 -9.70 17.31
CA GLY A 93 29.17 -8.36 16.76
C GLY A 93 27.94 -8.03 15.93
N ALA A 94 27.86 -6.78 15.51
CA ALA A 94 26.86 -6.25 14.60
C ALA A 94 27.52 -5.48 13.46
N THR A 95 27.03 -5.71 12.24
CA THR A 95 27.50 -5.05 11.03
C THR A 95 26.30 -4.53 10.25
N ALA A 96 26.35 -3.30 9.79
CA ALA A 96 25.34 -2.74 8.90
C ALA A 96 25.88 -2.56 7.48
N PHE A 97 25.03 -2.82 6.51
CA PHE A 97 25.32 -2.69 5.08
C PHE A 97 24.22 -1.88 4.41
N ASN A 98 24.63 -1.01 3.48
CA ASN A 98 23.67 -0.33 2.60
C ASN A 98 23.17 -1.26 1.48
N MET A 99 22.25 -0.77 0.64
CA MET A 99 21.71 -1.52 -0.49
C MET A 99 22.76 -1.82 -1.58
N ASP A 100 23.85 -1.07 -1.64
CA ASP A 100 24.98 -1.28 -2.55
C ASP A 100 26.02 -2.26 -1.99
N ASN A 101 25.69 -2.92 -0.85
CA ASN A 101 26.58 -3.84 -0.15
C ASN A 101 27.86 -3.19 0.43
N GLN A 102 27.85 -1.89 0.65
CA GLN A 102 28.92 -1.22 1.34
C GLN A 102 28.68 -1.31 2.84
N MET A 103 29.72 -1.67 3.57
CA MET A 103 29.68 -1.73 5.03
C MET A 103 29.61 -0.31 5.59
N LEU A 104 28.59 -0.02 6.38
CA LEU A 104 28.40 1.25 7.07
C LEU A 104 29.19 1.28 8.38
N PHE A 105 29.04 0.24 9.17
CA PHE A 105 29.81 0.05 10.40
C PHE A 105 29.98 -1.43 10.74
N ASN A 106 30.98 -1.70 11.58
CA ASN A 106 31.18 -3.00 12.20
C ASN A 106 31.51 -2.77 13.68
N GLN A 107 30.65 -3.24 14.56
CA GLN A 107 30.79 -3.17 16.01
C GLN A 107 30.98 -4.56 16.58
N THR A 108 32.15 -4.82 17.15
CA THR A 108 32.45 -6.06 17.85
C THR A 108 32.01 -5.98 19.31
N TYR A 109 31.45 -7.06 19.82
CA TYR A 109 31.08 -7.26 21.21
C TYR A 109 31.01 -8.76 21.49
N GLU A 110 30.85 -9.12 22.73
CA GLU A 110 30.60 -10.51 23.15
C GLU A 110 29.32 -10.54 23.96
N MET A 111 28.31 -11.21 23.41
CA MET A 111 26.98 -11.36 24.01
C MET A 111 26.48 -12.80 23.91
N GLN A 112 25.77 -13.26 24.92
CA GLN A 112 25.20 -14.61 24.93
C GLN A 112 23.88 -14.68 24.15
N ASN A 113 23.00 -13.69 24.36
CA ASN A 113 21.70 -13.60 23.75
C ASN A 113 21.41 -12.17 23.28
N PRO A 114 22.00 -11.74 22.16
CA PRO A 114 21.85 -10.36 21.68
C PRO A 114 20.41 -10.04 21.33
N MET A 115 19.93 -8.94 21.86
CA MET A 115 18.64 -8.32 21.55
C MET A 115 18.89 -7.01 20.83
N VAL A 116 18.05 -6.73 19.86
CA VAL A 116 18.14 -5.50 19.05
C VAL A 116 16.77 -4.86 18.97
N ASP A 117 16.72 -3.57 19.25
CA ASP A 117 15.59 -2.73 18.91
C ASP A 117 16.01 -1.54 18.06
N ILE A 118 15.10 -1.04 17.23
CA ILE A 118 15.37 0.00 16.24
C ILE A 118 14.33 1.10 16.42
N CYS A 119 14.82 2.33 16.59
CA CYS A 119 14.00 3.52 16.69
C CYS A 119 14.54 4.60 15.73
N GLY A 120 13.88 4.79 14.60
CA GLY A 120 14.32 5.71 13.56
C GLY A 120 15.72 5.36 13.05
N ASP A 121 16.65 6.27 13.21
CA ASP A 121 18.04 6.16 12.77
C ASP A 121 18.97 5.52 13.80
N TYR A 122 18.42 5.04 14.92
CA TYR A 122 19.21 4.46 16.00
C TYR A 122 18.87 2.99 16.23
N VAL A 123 19.88 2.24 16.60
CA VAL A 123 19.82 0.83 17.00
C VAL A 123 20.26 0.73 18.45
N ALA A 124 19.42 0.18 19.29
CA ALA A 124 19.79 -0.26 20.62
C ALA A 124 20.12 -1.76 20.58
N LEU A 125 21.29 -2.12 21.08
CA LEU A 125 21.77 -3.49 21.07
C LEU A 125 22.29 -3.84 22.46
N GLY A 126 21.76 -4.91 23.04
CA GLY A 126 22.15 -5.35 24.38
C GLY A 126 21.99 -6.85 24.56
N ASP A 127 22.58 -7.38 25.60
CA ASP A 127 22.47 -8.79 25.93
C ASP A 127 21.30 -9.04 26.88
N TYR A 128 20.52 -10.09 26.61
CA TYR A 128 19.48 -10.55 27.55
C TYR A 128 20.13 -10.98 28.88
N LYS A 129 19.71 -10.36 29.95
CA LYS A 129 20.31 -10.46 31.29
C LYS A 129 21.71 -9.88 31.42
N GLY A 130 22.23 -9.21 30.40
CA GLY A 130 23.45 -8.39 30.50
C GLY A 130 23.15 -7.01 31.07
N THR A 131 24.20 -6.23 31.26
CA THR A 131 24.12 -4.89 31.84
C THR A 131 24.60 -3.79 30.88
N LYS A 132 24.99 -4.16 29.65
CA LYS A 132 25.50 -3.21 28.66
C LYS A 132 24.55 -3.07 27.51
N ILE A 133 24.31 -1.83 27.09
CA ILE A 133 23.52 -1.48 25.92
C ILE A 133 24.41 -0.57 25.05
N TYR A 134 24.54 -0.95 23.77
CA TYR A 134 25.18 -0.16 22.73
C TYR A 134 24.15 0.59 21.95
N ILE A 135 24.37 1.87 21.71
CA ILE A 135 23.56 2.71 20.84
C ILE A 135 24.36 3.00 19.58
N LEU A 136 23.82 2.61 18.46
CA LEU A 136 24.45 2.71 17.15
C LEU A 136 23.56 3.50 16.18
N ASN A 137 24.17 4.11 15.19
CA ASN A 137 23.50 4.67 14.03
C ASN A 137 24.24 4.29 12.75
N SER A 138 23.94 4.91 11.62
CA SER A 138 24.62 4.64 10.34
C SER A 138 26.11 4.95 10.34
N GLU A 139 26.59 5.78 11.28
CA GLU A 139 27.98 6.16 11.45
C GLU A 139 28.76 5.25 12.42
N GLY A 140 28.04 4.33 13.08
CA GLY A 140 28.57 3.40 14.05
C GLY A 140 28.15 3.67 15.49
N LEU A 141 29.03 3.34 16.45
CA LEU A 141 28.74 3.47 17.87
C LEU A 141 28.64 4.94 18.31
N GLN A 142 27.47 5.29 18.83
CA GLN A 142 27.19 6.62 19.37
C GLN A 142 27.37 6.69 20.89
N GLY A 143 27.16 5.59 21.58
CA GLY A 143 27.31 5.53 23.01
C GLY A 143 27.07 4.14 23.58
N GLN A 144 27.50 3.99 24.85
CA GLN A 144 27.24 2.79 25.63
C GLN A 144 26.56 3.20 26.93
N ILE A 145 25.58 2.42 27.35
CA ILE A 145 24.88 2.58 28.61
C ILE A 145 25.18 1.35 29.46
N ASP A 146 25.71 1.57 30.65
CA ASP A 146 25.87 0.51 31.64
C ASP A 146 24.72 0.59 32.65
N THR A 147 23.92 -0.47 32.71
CA THR A 147 22.76 -0.56 33.60
C THR A 147 23.13 -1.25 34.90
N THR A 148 22.53 -0.82 36.00
CA THR A 148 22.71 -1.48 37.32
C THR A 148 21.91 -2.76 37.46
N LEU A 149 20.87 -2.91 36.64
CA LEU A 149 19.99 -4.11 36.60
C LEU A 149 20.13 -4.80 35.25
N PRO A 150 19.98 -6.13 35.22
CA PRO A 150 20.02 -6.90 33.98
C PRO A 150 18.90 -6.50 33.01
N VAL A 151 19.25 -6.28 31.75
CA VAL A 151 18.31 -5.97 30.67
C VAL A 151 17.47 -7.20 30.36
N GLN A 152 16.16 -7.06 30.42
CA GLN A 152 15.24 -8.18 30.15
C GLN A 152 14.49 -7.99 28.82
N ARG A 153 14.28 -6.74 28.40
CA ARG A 153 13.54 -6.39 27.19
C ARG A 153 13.90 -4.97 26.74
N PHE A 154 13.84 -4.72 25.44
CA PHE A 154 13.77 -3.41 24.81
C PHE A 154 12.33 -3.11 24.40
#